data_6b130d1d12c0bcb244cefa5783bce905
#
_entry.id   6b130d1d12c0bcb244cefa5783bce905
#
_cell.length_a   1.000
_cell.length_b   1.000
_cell.length_c   1.000
_cell.angle_alpha   90.00
_cell.angle_beta   90.00
_cell.angle_gamma   90.00
#
_symmetry.space_group_name_H-M   'P 1'
#
loop_
_entity.id
_entity.type
_entity.pdbx_description
1 polymer ?
#
loop_
_entity_poly.entity_id
_entity_poly.type
_entity_poly.pdbx_seq_one_letter_code
_entity_poly.pdbx_strand_id
1 'polypeptide(L)'
;RKRKEVFAVCMKSWLSAIPVLYAYTLSEGRFGSYSLFTDIGSAFVFLFATSVIVVGLLPALELVFGVLTDMTLMEYMDPNNELLRRLAFEIPGTYQHCLVLGNLAESCAQSIGANGLLCRVATLYHDIGKMNNPQFYTENQQNAVNIHQLLTPIE
;
A
#
# COMPACT_ATOMS: atom_id res chain seq x y z
N ARG A 1 -3.57 -5.34 2.90
CA ARG A 1 -4.18 -6.38 2.03
C ARG A 1 -3.11 -7.12 1.22
N LYS A 2 -2.18 -6.43 0.57
CA LYS A 2 -1.09 -7.05 -0.23
C LYS A 2 -0.07 -7.88 0.59
N ARG A 3 0.26 -7.49 1.82
CA ARG A 3 1.15 -8.32 2.67
C ARG A 3 0.57 -9.69 2.96
N LYS A 4 -0.76 -9.82 3.09
CA LYS A 4 -1.45 -11.11 3.21
C LYS A 4 -1.38 -11.94 1.93
N GLU A 5 -1.26 -11.28 0.77
CA GLU A 5 -1.14 -11.97 -0.52
C GLU A 5 0.21 -12.68 -0.66
N VAL A 6 1.30 -12.15 -0.07
CA VAL A 6 2.61 -12.83 -0.04
C VAL A 6 2.50 -14.18 0.65
N PHE A 7 1.85 -14.25 1.82
CA PHE A 7 1.61 -15.51 2.51
C PHE A 7 0.71 -16.45 1.71
N ALA A 8 -0.31 -15.91 1.03
CA ALA A 8 -1.19 -16.71 0.17
C ALA A 8 -0.42 -17.30 -1.04
N VAL A 9 0.49 -16.53 -1.63
CA VAL A 9 1.38 -17.03 -2.70
C VAL A 9 2.30 -18.13 -2.18
N CYS A 10 2.92 -17.96 -1.00
CA CYS A 10 3.73 -19.00 -0.37
C CYS A 10 2.96 -20.29 -0.14
N MET A 11 1.72 -20.20 0.36
CA MET A 11 0.86 -21.37 0.56
C MET A 11 0.53 -22.07 -0.77
N LYS A 12 0.21 -21.31 -1.81
CA LYS A 12 -0.04 -21.87 -3.15
C LYS A 12 1.22 -22.53 -3.74
N SER A 13 2.39 -21.89 -3.59
CA SER A 13 3.66 -22.44 -4.04
C SER A 13 4.00 -23.75 -3.32
N TRP A 14 3.76 -23.80 -2.00
CA TRP A 14 3.96 -25.03 -1.23
C TRP A 14 3.03 -26.16 -1.69
N LEU A 15 1.73 -25.87 -1.91
CA LEU A 15 0.79 -26.86 -2.42
C LEU A 15 1.19 -27.37 -3.81
N SER A 16 1.69 -26.49 -4.67
CA SER A 16 2.14 -26.90 -6.01
C SER A 16 3.46 -27.68 -5.98
N ALA A 17 4.27 -27.56 -4.94
CA ALA A 17 5.50 -28.32 -4.77
C ALA A 17 5.25 -29.78 -4.34
N ILE A 18 4.12 -30.10 -3.70
CA ILE A 18 3.81 -31.44 -3.19
C ILE A 18 3.90 -32.51 -4.29
N PRO A 19 3.23 -32.40 -5.45
CA PRO A 19 3.31 -33.42 -6.49
C PRO A 19 4.73 -33.55 -7.09
N VAL A 20 5.50 -32.47 -7.13
CA VAL A 20 6.89 -32.49 -7.62
C VAL A 20 7.78 -33.25 -6.64
N LEU A 21 7.66 -32.97 -5.35
CA LEU A 21 8.39 -33.68 -4.30
C LEU A 21 8.02 -35.17 -4.25
N TYR A 22 6.75 -35.49 -4.46
CA TYR A 22 6.29 -36.88 -4.56
C TYR A 22 6.92 -37.59 -5.74
N ALA A 23 6.93 -36.98 -6.94
CA ALA A 23 7.57 -37.55 -8.12
C ALA A 23 9.09 -37.70 -7.93
N TYR A 24 9.74 -36.77 -7.28
CA TYR A 24 11.17 -36.82 -6.97
C TYR A 24 11.50 -37.97 -6.01
N THR A 25 10.75 -38.15 -4.89
CA THR A 25 10.97 -39.26 -3.95
C THR A 25 10.75 -40.64 -4.61
N LEU A 26 9.81 -40.73 -5.56
CA LEU A 26 9.61 -41.95 -6.35
C LEU A 26 10.82 -42.25 -7.28
N SER A 27 11.40 -41.21 -7.90
CA SER A 27 12.56 -41.38 -8.81
C SER A 27 13.83 -41.82 -8.07
N GLU A 28 13.98 -41.42 -6.80
CA GLU A 28 15.09 -41.84 -5.93
C GLU A 28 14.89 -43.24 -5.29
N GLY A 29 13.75 -43.88 -5.52
CA GLY A 29 13.43 -45.18 -4.91
C GLY A 29 13.18 -45.11 -3.38
N ARG A 30 12.93 -43.93 -2.87
CA ARG A 30 12.65 -43.69 -1.44
C ARG A 30 11.15 -43.88 -1.16
N PHE A 31 10.72 -45.12 -1.10
CA PHE A 31 9.30 -45.49 -0.93
C PHE A 31 8.79 -45.36 0.54
N GLY A 32 9.57 -44.76 1.43
CA GLY A 32 9.16 -44.56 2.81
C GLY A 32 8.29 -43.31 2.99
N SER A 33 7.09 -43.48 3.56
CA SER A 33 6.23 -42.32 3.90
C SER A 33 6.91 -41.31 4.84
N TYR A 34 7.85 -41.73 5.65
CA TYR A 34 8.60 -40.84 6.54
C TYR A 34 9.48 -39.85 5.79
N SER A 35 10.20 -40.26 4.76
CA SER A 35 11.04 -39.37 3.94
C SER A 35 10.20 -38.32 3.21
N LEU A 36 9.05 -38.71 2.67
CA LEU A 36 8.12 -37.79 2.02
C LEU A 36 7.59 -36.73 3.01
N PHE A 37 7.20 -37.13 4.22
CA PHE A 37 6.73 -36.18 5.24
C PHE A 37 7.81 -35.20 5.66
N THR A 38 9.06 -35.64 5.82
CA THR A 38 10.19 -34.75 6.15
C THR A 38 10.48 -33.75 5.03
N ASP A 39 10.42 -34.18 3.76
CA ASP A 39 10.68 -33.32 2.61
C ASP A 39 9.57 -32.26 2.42
N ILE A 40 8.31 -32.66 2.54
CA ILE A 40 7.16 -31.74 2.50
C ILE A 40 7.21 -30.75 3.67
N GLY A 41 7.52 -31.23 4.89
CA GLY A 41 7.62 -30.40 6.07
C GLY A 41 8.78 -29.39 5.99
N SER A 42 9.95 -29.83 5.53
CA SER A 42 11.10 -28.94 5.34
C SER A 42 10.86 -27.88 4.28
N ALA A 43 10.22 -28.25 3.17
CA ALA A 43 9.82 -27.29 2.14
C ALA A 43 8.83 -26.23 2.67
N PHE A 44 7.87 -26.65 3.49
CA PHE A 44 6.95 -25.72 4.14
C PHE A 44 7.69 -24.72 5.05
N VAL A 45 8.54 -25.21 5.94
CA VAL A 45 9.32 -24.37 6.87
C VAL A 45 10.20 -23.41 6.11
N PHE A 46 10.87 -23.86 5.04
CA PHE A 46 11.73 -23.01 4.22
C PHE A 46 10.95 -21.91 3.50
N LEU A 47 9.84 -22.24 2.85
CA LEU A 47 9.00 -21.25 2.14
C LEU A 47 8.35 -20.26 3.12
N PHE A 48 7.93 -20.73 4.30
CA PHE A 48 7.37 -19.86 5.32
C PHE A 48 8.42 -18.90 5.88
N ALA A 49 9.62 -19.41 6.22
CA ALA A 49 10.72 -18.57 6.70
C ALA A 49 11.13 -17.52 5.64
N THR A 50 11.23 -17.92 4.37
CA THR A 50 11.50 -16.99 3.25
C THR A 50 10.44 -15.91 3.16
N SER A 51 9.17 -16.25 3.29
CA SER A 51 8.05 -15.29 3.25
C SER A 51 8.13 -14.28 4.39
N VAL A 52 8.45 -14.71 5.61
CA VAL A 52 8.64 -13.83 6.77
C VAL A 52 9.83 -12.89 6.56
N ILE A 53 10.95 -13.41 6.04
CA ILE A 53 12.15 -12.62 5.75
C ILE A 53 11.85 -11.56 4.68
N VAL A 54 11.18 -11.92 3.59
CA VAL A 54 10.84 -10.98 2.50
C VAL A 54 9.94 -9.86 3.02
N VAL A 55 8.89 -10.19 3.76
CA VAL A 55 7.96 -9.18 4.32
C VAL A 55 8.64 -8.27 5.33
N GLY A 56 9.55 -8.80 6.14
CA GLY A 56 10.28 -8.04 7.15
C GLY A 56 11.45 -7.21 6.57
N LEU A 57 12.13 -7.74 5.55
CA LEU A 57 13.30 -7.08 4.94
C LEU A 57 12.88 -5.93 4.00
N LEU A 58 11.72 -6.03 3.36
CA LEU A 58 11.25 -5.02 2.40
C LEU A 58 11.23 -3.60 2.97
N PRO A 59 10.62 -3.32 4.15
CA PRO A 59 10.64 -1.99 4.75
C PRO A 59 12.06 -1.49 5.11
N ALA A 60 12.94 -2.41 5.51
CA ALA A 60 14.34 -2.07 5.81
C ALA A 60 15.10 -1.65 4.54
N LEU A 61 14.87 -2.33 3.42
CA LEU A 61 15.43 -1.95 2.12
C LEU A 61 14.88 -0.62 1.63
N GLU A 62 13.58 -0.38 1.79
CA GLU A 62 12.97 0.92 1.46
C GLU A 62 13.64 2.06 2.23
N LEU A 63 13.90 1.87 3.53
CA LEU A 63 14.57 2.86 4.35
C LEU A 63 16.02 3.13 3.90
N VAL A 64 16.77 2.06 3.61
CA VAL A 64 18.19 2.15 3.22
C VAL A 64 18.37 2.78 1.85
N PHE A 65 17.53 2.41 0.88
CA PHE A 65 17.62 2.88 -0.50
C PHE A 65 16.79 4.13 -0.79
N GLY A 66 15.96 4.60 0.16
CA GLY A 66 15.07 5.74 -0.04
C GLY A 66 14.04 5.53 -1.16
N VAL A 67 13.66 4.29 -1.43
CA VAL A 67 12.73 3.92 -2.49
C VAL A 67 11.40 3.52 -1.88
N LEU A 68 10.30 4.06 -2.42
CA LEU A 68 8.95 3.66 -2.02
C LEU A 68 8.44 2.55 -2.94
N THR A 69 8.04 1.41 -2.36
CA THR A 69 7.37 0.35 -3.12
C THR A 69 5.88 0.65 -3.31
N ASP A 70 5.27 0.05 -4.32
CA ASP A 70 3.81 0.13 -4.53
C ASP A 70 3.03 -0.35 -3.30
N MET A 71 3.60 -1.23 -2.50
CA MET A 71 2.98 -1.74 -1.28
C MET A 71 2.84 -0.64 -0.23
N THR A 72 3.90 0.11 0.00
CA THR A 72 3.94 1.26 0.92
C THR A 72 3.06 2.40 0.39
N LEU A 73 3.11 2.69 -0.92
CA LEU A 73 2.23 3.69 -1.52
C LEU A 73 0.74 3.35 -1.32
N MET A 74 0.36 2.08 -1.42
CA MET A 74 -1.03 1.68 -1.16
C MET A 74 -1.43 1.75 0.32
N GLU A 75 -0.49 1.59 1.25
CA GLU A 75 -0.74 1.82 2.68
C GLU A 75 -1.05 3.30 2.97
N TYR A 76 -0.36 4.22 2.29
CA TYR A 76 -0.68 5.66 2.37
C TYR A 76 -2.04 6.03 1.78
N MET A 77 -2.58 5.24 0.87
CA MET A 77 -3.93 5.45 0.31
C MET A 77 -5.05 4.82 1.15
N ASP A 78 -4.74 4.10 2.23
CA ASP A 78 -5.76 3.46 3.06
C ASP A 78 -6.61 4.55 3.75
N PRO A 79 -7.94 4.57 3.55
CA PRO A 79 -8.84 5.52 4.23
C PRO A 79 -8.83 5.42 5.76
N ASN A 80 -8.33 4.30 6.31
CA ASN A 80 -8.14 4.14 7.76
C ASN A 80 -6.86 4.79 8.27
N ASN A 81 -5.99 5.31 7.38
CA ASN A 81 -4.85 6.12 7.79
C ASN A 81 -5.38 7.32 8.59
N GLU A 82 -4.83 7.53 9.77
CA GLU A 82 -5.29 8.57 10.70
C GLU A 82 -5.33 9.95 10.04
N LEU A 83 -4.32 10.28 9.25
CA LEU A 83 -4.19 11.57 8.60
C LEU A 83 -5.23 11.75 7.49
N LEU A 84 -5.47 10.75 6.64
CA LEU A 84 -6.51 10.79 5.61
C LEU A 84 -7.91 10.83 6.22
N ARG A 85 -8.11 10.12 7.32
CA ARG A 85 -9.37 10.16 8.05
C ARG A 85 -9.63 11.55 8.60
N ARG A 86 -8.62 12.18 9.21
CA ARG A 86 -8.75 13.58 9.69
C ARG A 86 -9.05 14.53 8.53
N LEU A 87 -8.32 14.41 7.42
CA LEU A 87 -8.56 15.19 6.21
C LEU A 87 -10.02 15.08 5.74
N ALA A 88 -10.56 13.87 5.70
CA ALA A 88 -11.93 13.60 5.27
C ALA A 88 -13.01 14.21 6.21
N PHE A 89 -12.73 14.27 7.52
CA PHE A 89 -13.67 14.80 8.52
C PHE A 89 -13.52 16.30 8.74
N GLU A 90 -12.30 16.83 8.79
CA GLU A 90 -12.04 18.23 9.11
C GLU A 90 -12.22 19.15 7.88
N ILE A 91 -11.82 18.68 6.69
CA ILE A 91 -11.88 19.44 5.42
C ILE A 91 -12.42 18.60 4.25
N PRO A 92 -13.69 18.20 4.32
CA PRO A 92 -14.28 17.26 3.33
C PRO A 92 -14.25 17.81 1.89
N GLY A 93 -14.37 19.11 1.68
CA GLY A 93 -14.25 19.75 0.37
C GLY A 93 -12.88 19.55 -0.25
N THR A 94 -11.82 19.83 0.51
CA THR A 94 -10.43 19.58 0.07
C THR A 94 -10.17 18.10 -0.13
N TYR A 95 -10.69 17.22 0.72
CA TYR A 95 -10.54 15.78 0.55
C TYR A 95 -11.15 15.28 -0.78
N GLN A 96 -12.35 15.73 -1.12
CA GLN A 96 -12.98 15.41 -2.42
C GLN A 96 -12.19 15.96 -3.60
N HIS A 97 -11.69 17.20 -3.50
CA HIS A 97 -10.79 17.77 -4.50
C HIS A 97 -9.55 16.89 -4.72
N CYS A 98 -8.88 16.49 -3.64
CA CYS A 98 -7.69 15.62 -3.70
C CYS A 98 -7.99 14.26 -4.34
N LEU A 99 -9.17 13.66 -4.09
CA LEU A 99 -9.57 12.40 -4.71
C LEU A 99 -9.74 12.52 -6.22
N VAL A 100 -10.45 13.56 -6.68
CA VAL A 100 -10.69 13.79 -8.12
C VAL A 100 -9.38 14.11 -8.83
N LEU A 101 -8.60 15.03 -8.27
CA LEU A 101 -7.31 15.42 -8.82
C LEU A 101 -6.32 14.27 -8.85
N GLY A 102 -6.31 13.42 -7.80
CA GLY A 102 -5.47 12.24 -7.71
C GLY A 102 -5.74 11.22 -8.81
N ASN A 103 -7.02 10.98 -9.15
CA ASN A 103 -7.40 10.09 -10.25
C ASN A 103 -6.93 10.65 -11.61
N LEU A 104 -7.06 11.97 -11.80
CA LEU A 104 -6.60 12.64 -13.02
C LEU A 104 -5.07 12.58 -13.13
N ALA A 105 -4.35 12.91 -12.06
CA ALA A 105 -2.90 12.87 -12.00
C ALA A 105 -2.34 11.46 -12.27
N GLU A 106 -2.97 10.42 -11.72
CA GLU A 106 -2.63 9.03 -12.00
C GLU A 106 -2.75 8.71 -13.50
N SER A 107 -3.88 9.06 -14.12
CA SER A 107 -4.13 8.82 -15.55
C SER A 107 -3.14 9.57 -16.44
N CYS A 108 -2.85 10.83 -16.12
CA CYS A 108 -1.86 11.63 -16.85
C CYS A 108 -0.45 11.04 -16.72
N ALA A 109 -0.04 10.65 -15.52
CA ALA A 109 1.27 10.06 -15.28
C ALA A 109 1.43 8.72 -16.02
N GLN A 110 0.40 7.88 -16.03
CA GLN A 110 0.41 6.61 -16.77
C GLN A 110 0.54 6.84 -18.29
N SER A 111 -0.10 7.87 -18.85
CA SER A 111 -0.04 8.16 -20.29
C SER A 111 1.37 8.51 -20.78
N ILE A 112 2.23 9.02 -19.91
CA ILE A 112 3.64 9.36 -20.20
C ILE A 112 4.63 8.32 -19.66
N GLY A 113 4.14 7.17 -19.19
CA GLY A 113 4.99 6.10 -18.62
C GLY A 113 5.59 6.41 -17.25
N ALA A 114 5.07 7.41 -16.53
CA ALA A 114 5.49 7.75 -15.17
C ALA A 114 4.73 6.93 -14.12
N ASN A 115 5.19 6.99 -12.85
CA ASN A 115 4.53 6.27 -11.76
C ASN A 115 3.22 6.96 -11.33
N GLY A 116 2.11 6.49 -11.90
CA GLY A 116 0.77 7.02 -11.62
C GLY A 116 0.35 6.86 -10.16
N LEU A 117 0.72 5.73 -9.52
CA LEU A 117 0.38 5.48 -8.13
C LEU A 117 1.06 6.49 -7.18
N LEU A 118 2.32 6.82 -7.44
CA LEU A 118 3.04 7.85 -6.69
C LEU A 118 2.37 9.22 -6.86
N CYS A 119 2.02 9.59 -8.09
CA CYS A 119 1.32 10.86 -8.37
C CYS A 119 -0.01 10.94 -7.63
N ARG A 120 -0.79 9.87 -7.63
CA ARG A 120 -2.05 9.81 -6.89
C ARG A 120 -1.86 9.97 -5.40
N VAL A 121 -0.93 9.24 -4.79
CA VAL A 121 -0.61 9.37 -3.35
C VAL A 121 -0.16 10.79 -3.02
N ALA A 122 0.79 11.35 -3.79
CA ALA A 122 1.26 12.71 -3.56
C ALA A 122 0.11 13.73 -3.61
N THR A 123 -0.82 13.56 -4.56
CA THR A 123 -1.98 14.42 -4.70
C THR A 123 -2.95 14.29 -3.52
N LEU A 124 -3.08 13.12 -2.87
CA LEU A 124 -3.93 12.99 -1.69
C LEU A 124 -3.44 13.83 -0.50
N TYR A 125 -2.15 14.12 -0.42
CA TYR A 125 -1.54 14.83 0.70
C TYR A 125 -1.09 16.27 0.40
N HIS A 126 -1.17 16.72 -0.86
CA HIS A 126 -0.58 18.01 -1.25
C HIS A 126 -1.17 19.22 -0.50
N ASP A 127 -2.44 19.14 -0.13
CA ASP A 127 -3.21 20.21 0.51
C ASP A 127 -3.47 19.99 2.02
N ILE A 128 -2.71 19.09 2.65
CA ILE A 128 -2.90 18.75 4.06
C ILE A 128 -2.76 19.96 5.01
N GLY A 129 -1.97 20.96 4.64
CA GLY A 129 -1.79 22.18 5.40
C GLY A 129 -3.06 23.01 5.57
N LYS A 130 -4.07 22.83 4.71
CA LYS A 130 -5.38 23.49 4.81
C LYS A 130 -6.15 23.12 6.09
N MET A 131 -5.79 21.99 6.74
CA MET A 131 -6.40 21.62 8.04
C MET A 131 -6.13 22.63 9.16
N ASN A 132 -5.07 23.44 9.06
CA ASN A 132 -4.77 24.42 10.10
C ASN A 132 -5.82 25.56 10.16
N ASN A 133 -6.34 25.96 8.98
CA ASN A 133 -7.33 27.04 8.89
C ASN A 133 -8.37 26.74 7.80
N PRO A 134 -9.24 25.75 8.00
CA PRO A 134 -10.18 25.27 6.97
C PRO A 134 -11.09 26.36 6.41
N GLN A 135 -11.48 27.30 7.26
CA GLN A 135 -12.43 28.38 6.97
C GLN A 135 -11.93 29.40 5.92
N PHE A 136 -10.62 29.44 5.68
CA PHE A 136 -10.06 30.33 4.66
C PHE A 136 -10.20 29.80 3.21
N TYR A 137 -10.54 28.53 3.07
CA TYR A 137 -10.64 27.87 1.76
C TYR A 137 -12.11 27.69 1.36
N THR A 138 -12.47 28.19 0.19
CA THR A 138 -13.86 28.26 -0.29
C THR A 138 -14.51 26.89 -0.36
N GLU A 139 -13.77 25.86 -0.71
CA GLU A 139 -14.24 24.49 -0.82
C GLU A 139 -14.67 23.87 0.54
N ASN A 140 -14.21 24.46 1.66
CA ASN A 140 -14.56 24.03 3.01
C ASN A 140 -15.51 24.98 3.73
N GLN A 141 -15.84 26.13 3.14
CA GLN A 141 -16.78 27.09 3.71
C GLN A 141 -18.21 26.54 3.62
N GLN A 142 -18.82 26.27 4.76
CA GLN A 142 -20.22 25.83 4.85
C GLN A 142 -21.21 27.00 4.84
N ASN A 143 -20.75 28.22 5.10
CA ASN A 143 -21.56 29.43 5.19
C ASN A 143 -21.24 30.37 4.00
N ALA A 144 -22.26 31.11 3.54
CA ALA A 144 -22.13 32.04 2.43
C ALA A 144 -21.25 33.29 2.72
N VAL A 145 -20.68 33.39 3.92
CA VAL A 145 -19.83 34.52 4.33
C VAL A 145 -18.38 34.19 4.05
N ASN A 146 -17.76 34.95 3.17
CA ASN A 146 -16.32 34.85 2.90
C ASN A 146 -15.55 35.52 4.05
N ILE A 147 -14.83 34.71 4.83
CA ILE A 147 -14.07 35.18 6.00
C ILE A 147 -13.00 36.21 5.62
N HIS A 148 -12.42 36.13 4.41
CA HIS A 148 -11.44 37.11 3.92
C HIS A 148 -11.99 38.53 3.85
N GLN A 149 -13.32 38.73 3.80
CA GLN A 149 -13.93 40.07 3.86
C GLN A 149 -13.94 40.67 5.25
N LEU A 150 -13.71 39.85 6.26
CA LEU A 150 -13.71 40.24 7.67
C LEU A 150 -12.29 40.49 8.23
N LEU A 151 -11.27 40.12 7.47
CA LEU A 151 -9.87 40.26 7.87
C LEU A 151 -9.32 41.61 7.46
N THR A 152 -8.38 42.14 8.25
CA THR A 152 -7.59 43.31 7.87
C THR A 152 -6.46 42.90 6.90
N PRO A 153 -5.92 43.82 6.07
CA PRO A 153 -4.84 43.51 5.10
C PRO A 153 -3.54 43.00 5.74
N ILE A 154 -3.43 43.03 7.07
CA ILE A 154 -2.25 42.58 7.82
C ILE A 154 -2.46 41.17 8.39
N GLU A 155 -3.69 40.70 8.53
CA GLU A 155 -4.07 39.34 8.97
C GLU A 155 -4.21 38.40 7.80
#